data_a92ce4403d57118191ef0aa4b5b71943
#
_entry.id   a92ce4403d57118191ef0aa4b5b71943
#
_cell.length_a   1.000
_cell.length_b   1.000
_cell.length_c   1.000
_cell.angle_alpha   90.00
_cell.angle_beta   90.00
_cell.angle_gamma   90.00
#
_symmetry.space_group_name_H-M   'P 1'
#
loop_
_entity.id
_entity.type
_entity.pdbx_description
1 polymer ?
#
loop_
_entity_poly.entity_id
_entity_poly.type
_entity_poly.pdbx_seq_one_letter_code
_entity_poly.pdbx_strand_id
1 'polypeptide(L)'
;FRKAYQPIERRSADWNKDRAQTAWEMLMGKETMDQEAFPYSVKPTKKLTVSDVQKIVSGHWKREARTSGFFHQSMRDICNVGTFESVVYEMNAEPLLTRGWRTSARPCQTPYVPFFPLAKPAEAQSFMTPEVATAEHFHATPDRFDFKADFGLYTALKTQNLVDYLDDGARADLRKVIDAQQAKWLAEGDSVLKTAQYLEKNVSQDKAKAYLHQYAAEAYNVSIALLEDAFQNMKPLKIEILADTLSLSKKDKVDVVVFGEKGLDLSKAKKESFVFGITYPDPNVDVNLKRAKATKMALKDVNGDGVKDLVLTFPSDEAAKYGFEGVNTDLWLFGEIDGQKKGGFDLVRIVK
;
A
#
# COMPACT_ATOMS: atom_id res chain seq x y z
N PHE A 1 11.08 -6.02 29.46
CA PHE A 1 9.70 -5.88 28.99
C PHE A 1 9.15 -7.22 28.45
N ARG A 2 9.82 -7.81 27.41
CA ARG A 2 9.38 -9.05 26.78
C ARG A 2 9.15 -10.20 27.77
N LYS A 3 10.14 -10.46 28.65
CA LYS A 3 10.05 -11.54 29.67
C LYS A 3 8.90 -11.32 30.67
N ALA A 4 8.55 -10.05 30.95
CA ALA A 4 7.50 -9.72 31.93
C ALA A 4 6.09 -9.71 31.35
N TYR A 5 5.92 -9.29 30.08
CA TYR A 5 4.60 -8.97 29.52
C TYR A 5 4.18 -9.80 28.32
N GLN A 6 5.09 -10.56 27.72
CA GLN A 6 4.75 -11.44 26.61
C GLN A 6 4.43 -12.85 27.11
N PRO A 7 3.30 -13.45 26.75
CA PRO A 7 2.98 -14.84 27.07
C PRO A 7 4.07 -15.80 26.59
N ILE A 8 4.31 -16.86 27.34
CA ILE A 8 5.37 -17.84 27.08
C ILE A 8 5.25 -18.41 25.66
N GLU A 9 4.03 -18.74 25.24
CA GLU A 9 3.71 -19.30 23.92
C GLU A 9 4.05 -18.34 22.77
N ARG A 10 4.07 -17.03 23.02
CA ARG A 10 4.39 -16.00 22.03
C ARG A 10 5.81 -15.48 22.12
N ARG A 11 6.60 -15.90 23.12
CA ARG A 11 8.00 -15.46 23.28
C ARG A 11 8.91 -16.00 22.19
N SER A 12 8.53 -17.10 21.55
CA SER A 12 9.22 -17.67 20.38
C SER A 12 8.90 -16.99 19.05
N ALA A 13 7.91 -16.08 19.03
CA ALA A 13 7.56 -15.36 17.81
C ALA A 13 8.66 -14.37 17.40
N ASP A 14 9.39 -14.71 16.36
CA ASP A 14 10.59 -13.97 15.90
C ASP A 14 10.30 -12.58 15.31
N TRP A 15 9.07 -12.34 14.87
CA TRP A 15 8.66 -11.09 14.21
C TRP A 15 8.93 -9.84 15.06
N ASN A 16 8.64 -9.90 16.38
CA ASN A 16 8.90 -8.78 17.27
C ASN A 16 10.40 -8.57 17.52
N LYS A 17 11.18 -9.64 17.46
CA LYS A 17 12.65 -9.57 17.54
C LYS A 17 13.21 -8.80 16.35
N ASP A 18 12.79 -9.17 15.15
CA ASP A 18 13.29 -8.55 13.92
C ASP A 18 12.89 -7.08 13.82
N ARG A 19 11.64 -6.74 14.18
CA ARG A 19 11.18 -5.35 14.24
C ARG A 19 11.97 -4.53 15.25
N ALA A 20 12.16 -5.07 16.44
CA ALA A 20 12.96 -4.42 17.49
C ALA A 20 14.40 -4.25 17.05
N GLN A 21 15.01 -5.26 16.41
CA GLN A 21 16.35 -5.18 15.86
C GLN A 21 16.45 -4.10 14.76
N THR A 22 15.51 -4.06 13.83
CA THR A 22 15.46 -3.03 12.77
C THR A 22 15.39 -1.62 13.38
N ALA A 23 14.49 -1.39 14.33
CA ALA A 23 14.37 -0.12 15.01
C ALA A 23 15.65 0.24 15.79
N TRP A 24 16.26 -0.74 16.46
CA TRP A 24 17.50 -0.56 17.18
C TRP A 24 18.66 -0.14 16.29
N GLU A 25 18.85 -0.82 15.15
CA GLU A 25 19.91 -0.48 14.19
C GLU A 25 19.76 0.95 13.68
N MET A 26 18.54 1.35 13.36
CA MET A 26 18.26 2.69 12.87
C MET A 26 18.41 3.79 13.93
N LEU A 27 18.11 3.50 15.19
CA LEU A 27 18.21 4.44 16.30
C LEU A 27 19.63 4.57 16.85
N MET A 28 20.37 3.46 16.93
CA MET A 28 21.63 3.36 17.63
C MET A 28 22.83 3.26 16.70
N GLY A 29 22.60 3.04 15.39
CA GLY A 29 23.68 2.85 14.41
C GLY A 29 24.54 1.60 14.66
N LYS A 30 24.01 0.62 15.37
CA LYS A 30 24.70 -0.64 15.71
C LYS A 30 23.97 -1.82 15.11
N GLU A 31 24.70 -2.69 14.44
CA GLU A 31 24.11 -3.81 13.68
C GLU A 31 23.64 -4.98 14.57
N THR A 32 24.17 -5.13 15.77
CA THR A 32 23.83 -6.27 16.62
C THR A 32 23.53 -5.87 18.05
N MET A 33 22.48 -6.46 18.57
CA MET A 33 22.14 -6.47 19.98
C MET A 33 21.67 -7.85 20.38
N ASP A 34 21.95 -8.26 21.61
CA ASP A 34 21.31 -9.43 22.21
C ASP A 34 19.79 -9.17 22.28
N GLN A 35 19.05 -9.87 21.43
CA GLN A 35 17.60 -9.72 21.33
C GLN A 35 16.84 -10.12 22.61
N GLU A 36 17.45 -10.93 23.48
CA GLU A 36 16.89 -11.27 24.79
C GLU A 36 17.09 -10.16 25.83
N ALA A 37 18.07 -9.27 25.59
CA ALA A 37 18.44 -8.17 26.47
C ALA A 37 17.97 -6.80 26.01
N PHE A 38 16.99 -6.70 25.09
CA PHE A 38 16.44 -5.42 24.67
C PHE A 38 15.96 -4.60 25.86
N PRO A 39 16.44 -3.35 26.04
CA PRO A 39 15.97 -2.47 27.09
C PRO A 39 14.51 -2.06 26.84
N TYR A 40 13.81 -1.65 27.90
CA TYR A 40 12.46 -1.11 27.79
C TYR A 40 12.41 0.18 26.96
N SER A 41 13.41 1.01 27.10
CA SER A 41 13.58 2.26 26.37
C SER A 41 15.05 2.53 26.08
N VAL A 42 15.31 3.30 25.04
CA VAL A 42 16.66 3.75 24.69
C VAL A 42 16.67 5.25 24.44
N LYS A 43 17.77 5.89 24.81
CA LYS A 43 18.06 7.25 24.41
C LYS A 43 18.75 7.19 23.04
N PRO A 44 18.16 7.78 21.99
CA PRO A 44 18.78 7.82 20.68
C PRO A 44 20.15 8.52 20.74
N THR A 45 21.05 8.15 19.84
CA THR A 45 22.39 8.76 19.73
C THR A 45 22.35 10.22 19.26
N LYS A 46 21.23 10.64 18.64
CA LYS A 46 20.97 12.02 18.19
C LYS A 46 19.52 12.40 18.48
N LYS A 47 19.23 13.69 18.46
CA LYS A 47 17.83 14.18 18.44
C LYS A 47 17.15 13.71 17.16
N LEU A 48 16.02 13.01 17.30
CA LEU A 48 15.25 12.52 16.16
C LEU A 48 14.44 13.64 15.54
N THR A 49 14.43 13.67 14.23
CA THR A 49 13.50 14.47 13.43
C THR A 49 12.27 13.66 13.05
N VAL A 50 11.22 14.31 12.56
CA VAL A 50 10.05 13.63 11.98
C VAL A 50 10.48 12.64 10.89
N SER A 51 11.37 13.06 10.00
CA SER A 51 11.90 12.21 8.92
C SER A 51 12.64 10.97 9.46
N ASP A 52 13.39 11.09 10.57
CA ASP A 52 14.05 9.94 11.18
C ASP A 52 13.01 8.91 11.68
N VAL A 53 11.93 9.38 12.33
CA VAL A 53 10.85 8.50 12.81
C VAL A 53 10.11 7.86 11.64
N GLN A 54 9.77 8.64 10.61
CA GLN A 54 9.14 8.12 9.38
C GLN A 54 9.98 7.01 8.74
N LYS A 55 11.30 7.18 8.67
CA LYS A 55 12.23 6.15 8.16
C LYS A 55 12.22 4.89 9.02
N ILE A 56 12.20 5.04 10.35
CA ILE A 56 12.18 3.87 11.25
C ILE A 56 10.90 3.05 11.04
N VAL A 57 9.73 3.70 11.01
CA VAL A 57 8.45 2.98 10.85
C VAL A 57 8.23 2.46 9.43
N SER A 58 9.00 2.96 8.45
CA SER A 58 9.08 2.41 7.09
C SER A 58 10.15 1.31 6.94
N GLY A 59 10.81 0.92 8.04
CA GLY A 59 11.97 0.05 8.02
C GLY A 59 11.66 -1.40 7.66
N HIS A 60 12.62 -2.03 6.95
CA HIS A 60 12.59 -3.44 6.59
C HIS A 60 13.80 -4.15 7.17
N TRP A 61 13.58 -5.39 7.61
CA TRP A 61 14.67 -6.25 8.05
C TRP A 61 15.59 -6.60 6.87
N LYS A 62 16.90 -6.55 7.10
CA LYS A 62 17.90 -7.01 6.12
C LYS A 62 17.70 -8.50 5.89
N ARG A 63 17.35 -8.92 4.68
CA ARG A 63 17.00 -10.31 4.38
C ARG A 63 17.87 -10.93 3.33
N GLU A 64 18.02 -12.24 3.50
CA GLU A 64 18.41 -13.15 2.44
C GLU A 64 17.38 -13.16 1.29
N ALA A 65 17.77 -13.71 0.14
CA ALA A 65 16.99 -13.65 -1.10
C ALA A 65 15.49 -13.96 -0.92
N ARG A 66 14.66 -13.11 -1.47
CA ARG A 66 13.19 -13.23 -1.45
C ARG A 66 12.74 -14.31 -2.41
N THR A 67 11.90 -15.23 -1.96
CA THR A 67 11.50 -16.42 -2.72
C THR A 67 10.22 -16.26 -3.53
N SER A 68 9.35 -15.28 -3.21
CA SER A 68 8.02 -15.17 -3.80
C SER A 68 7.90 -14.19 -4.98
N GLY A 69 8.95 -13.50 -5.34
CA GLY A 69 8.91 -12.49 -6.41
C GLY A 69 8.34 -11.12 -6.00
N PHE A 70 7.70 -11.01 -4.84
CA PHE A 70 7.17 -9.76 -4.29
C PHE A 70 8.11 -9.17 -3.25
N PHE A 71 8.10 -7.83 -3.10
CA PHE A 71 8.96 -7.16 -2.15
C PHE A 71 8.53 -7.41 -0.69
N HIS A 72 7.25 -7.16 -0.37
CA HIS A 72 6.69 -7.42 0.95
C HIS A 72 6.18 -8.86 1.03
N GLN A 73 6.90 -9.72 1.73
CA GLN A 73 6.58 -11.15 1.85
C GLN A 73 6.39 -11.61 3.28
N SER A 74 6.60 -10.74 4.24
CA SER A 74 6.71 -11.17 5.62
C SER A 74 6.13 -10.17 6.58
N MET A 75 5.55 -10.71 7.64
CA MET A 75 5.11 -9.94 8.81
C MET A 75 6.26 -9.55 9.75
N ARG A 76 7.51 -9.89 9.42
CA ARG A 76 8.68 -9.63 10.28
C ARG A 76 9.20 -8.19 10.20
N ASP A 77 8.89 -7.47 9.14
CA ASP A 77 9.29 -6.07 8.96
C ASP A 77 8.44 -5.12 9.82
N ILE A 78 8.93 -3.94 10.13
CA ILE A 78 8.13 -2.85 10.71
C ILE A 78 7.08 -2.45 9.68
N CYS A 79 7.54 -2.06 8.47
CA CYS A 79 6.67 -1.92 7.31
C CYS A 79 6.52 -3.29 6.65
N ASN A 80 5.40 -3.95 6.87
CA ASN A 80 5.16 -5.32 6.44
C ASN A 80 3.98 -5.42 5.47
N VAL A 81 3.73 -6.64 4.98
CA VAL A 81 2.66 -6.91 4.01
C VAL A 81 1.27 -6.47 4.49
N GLY A 82 1.00 -6.55 5.79
CA GLY A 82 -0.28 -6.17 6.41
C GLY A 82 -0.33 -4.73 6.93
N THR A 83 0.62 -3.86 6.58
CA THR A 83 0.59 -2.47 7.02
C THR A 83 -0.40 -1.67 6.17
N PHE A 84 -1.49 -1.21 6.79
CA PHE A 84 -2.53 -0.39 6.16
C PHE A 84 -2.37 1.10 6.44
N GLU A 85 -1.68 1.44 7.50
CA GLU A 85 -1.52 2.82 7.95
C GLU A 85 -0.28 2.96 8.80
N SER A 86 0.33 4.12 8.75
CA SER A 86 1.36 4.55 9.69
C SER A 86 1.16 6.02 10.04
N VAL A 87 1.27 6.35 11.33
CA VAL A 87 1.09 7.72 11.81
C VAL A 87 2.27 8.12 12.69
N VAL A 88 2.79 9.32 12.46
CA VAL A 88 3.81 9.98 13.29
C VAL A 88 3.24 11.31 13.78
N TYR A 89 3.27 11.54 15.09
CA TYR A 89 2.84 12.81 15.68
C TYR A 89 4.02 13.68 16.07
N GLU A 90 3.95 14.96 15.71
CA GLU A 90 4.83 16.02 16.16
C GLU A 90 4.06 16.88 17.14
N MET A 91 4.27 16.62 18.42
CA MET A 91 3.56 17.28 19.50
C MET A 91 4.00 18.73 19.64
N ASN A 92 3.05 19.64 19.84
CA ASN A 92 3.29 21.06 20.07
C ASN A 92 2.73 21.48 21.45
N ALA A 93 3.35 22.49 22.08
CA ALA A 93 2.86 23.05 23.31
C ALA A 93 1.49 23.73 23.14
N GLU A 94 1.22 24.29 21.97
CA GLU A 94 -0.10 24.78 21.54
C GLU A 94 -0.83 23.61 20.84
N PRO A 95 -1.87 23.01 21.44
CA PRO A 95 -2.47 21.78 20.92
C PRO A 95 -2.98 21.87 19.47
N LEU A 96 -3.52 23.05 19.06
CA LEU A 96 -3.98 23.28 17.70
C LEU A 96 -2.86 23.12 16.67
N LEU A 97 -1.61 23.40 17.06
CA LEU A 97 -0.43 23.31 16.21
C LEU A 97 0.23 21.92 16.22
N THR A 98 -0.33 20.97 16.97
CA THR A 98 0.11 19.55 16.88
C THR A 98 -0.15 19.04 15.47
N ARG A 99 0.90 18.51 14.83
CA ARG A 99 0.86 18.02 13.47
C ARG A 99 1.01 16.49 13.47
N GLY A 100 0.13 15.83 12.77
CA GLY A 100 0.25 14.41 12.43
C GLY A 100 0.77 14.24 11.00
N TRP A 101 1.44 13.12 10.76
CA TRP A 101 1.90 12.68 9.47
C TRP A 101 1.38 11.27 9.25
N ARG A 102 0.51 11.09 8.26
CA ARG A 102 -0.18 9.82 8.02
C ARG A 102 0.10 9.28 6.64
N THR A 103 0.36 7.98 6.55
CA THR A 103 0.31 7.26 5.26
C THR A 103 -1.00 6.51 5.14
N SER A 104 -1.53 6.41 3.93
CA SER A 104 -2.51 5.40 3.57
C SER A 104 -1.76 4.21 3.01
N ALA A 105 -1.90 3.02 3.62
CA ALA A 105 -1.16 1.80 3.28
C ALA A 105 0.33 1.82 3.72
N ARG A 106 1.22 1.14 3.01
CA ARG A 106 2.62 0.90 3.44
C ARG A 106 3.48 2.16 3.36
N PRO A 107 4.11 2.59 4.47
CA PRO A 107 4.84 3.85 4.54
C PRO A 107 6.10 3.91 3.67
N CYS A 108 6.63 2.78 3.21
CA CYS A 108 7.74 2.78 2.26
C CYS A 108 7.31 3.03 0.80
N GLN A 109 6.01 2.92 0.50
CA GLN A 109 5.43 3.00 -0.84
C GLN A 109 4.38 4.10 -0.99
N THR A 110 4.09 4.83 0.09
CA THR A 110 3.14 5.94 0.13
C THR A 110 3.72 7.11 0.92
N PRO A 111 3.37 8.36 0.59
CA PRO A 111 3.89 9.51 1.30
C PRO A 111 3.22 9.69 2.66
N TYR A 112 3.96 10.23 3.61
CA TYR A 112 3.43 10.79 4.85
C TYR A 112 2.81 12.14 4.56
N VAL A 113 1.48 12.21 4.63
CA VAL A 113 0.70 13.43 4.41
C VAL A 113 0.49 14.16 5.73
N PRO A 114 0.74 15.47 5.81
CA PRO A 114 0.49 16.23 7.03
C PRO A 114 -1.00 16.40 7.29
N PHE A 115 -1.39 16.31 8.57
CA PHE A 115 -2.73 16.63 9.04
C PHE A 115 -2.69 17.25 10.44
N PHE A 116 -3.78 17.87 10.86
CA PHE A 116 -3.87 18.57 12.14
C PHE A 116 -5.09 18.03 12.92
N PRO A 117 -4.89 17.22 13.95
CA PRO A 117 -5.99 16.52 14.64
C PRO A 117 -7.07 17.43 15.19
N LEU A 118 -6.71 18.62 15.67
CA LEU A 118 -7.64 19.59 16.24
C LEU A 118 -8.20 20.60 15.22
N ALA A 119 -7.69 20.60 14.00
CA ALA A 119 -8.26 21.37 12.90
C ALA A 119 -9.28 20.55 12.10
N LYS A 120 -9.80 19.45 12.69
CA LYS A 120 -10.78 18.57 12.05
C LYS A 120 -11.93 19.41 11.49
N PRO A 121 -12.21 19.33 10.19
CA PRO A 121 -13.39 19.96 9.61
C PRO A 121 -14.65 19.26 10.14
N ALA A 122 -15.74 19.98 10.17
CA ALA A 122 -17.06 19.41 10.44
C ALA A 122 -17.40 18.29 9.42
N GLU A 123 -16.82 18.39 8.21
CA GLU A 123 -17.03 17.49 7.08
C GLU A 123 -15.69 16.96 6.58
N ALA A 124 -15.18 15.91 7.21
CA ALA A 124 -13.96 15.24 6.78
C ALA A 124 -14.25 14.30 5.63
N GLN A 125 -14.13 14.77 4.41
CA GLN A 125 -14.62 14.02 3.25
C GLN A 125 -13.57 13.30 2.44
N SER A 126 -12.31 13.67 2.54
CA SER A 126 -11.33 13.26 1.52
C SER A 126 -10.70 11.91 1.77
N PHE A 127 -10.78 11.35 2.97
CA PHE A 127 -10.11 10.08 3.29
C PHE A 127 -11.03 8.88 3.17
N MET A 128 -12.28 9.06 3.55
CA MET A 128 -13.29 8.01 3.54
C MET A 128 -14.67 8.64 3.41
N THR A 129 -15.58 8.01 2.67
CA THR A 129 -16.99 8.34 2.82
C THR A 129 -17.45 8.02 4.24
N PRO A 130 -18.50 8.65 4.77
CA PRO A 130 -19.04 8.33 6.09
C PRO A 130 -19.34 6.84 6.26
N GLU A 131 -19.78 6.17 5.20
CA GLU A 131 -20.07 4.74 5.20
C GLU A 131 -18.80 3.90 5.37
N VAL A 132 -17.68 4.32 4.79
CA VAL A 132 -16.40 3.61 4.89
C VAL A 132 -15.71 3.88 6.23
N ALA A 133 -16.01 5.01 6.87
CA ALA A 133 -15.47 5.36 8.19
C ALA A 133 -16.15 4.62 9.36
N THR A 134 -17.19 3.85 9.09
CA THR A 134 -17.95 3.09 10.11
C THR A 134 -17.30 1.75 10.43
N ALA A 135 -17.79 1.08 11.48
CA ALA A 135 -17.39 -0.30 11.81
C ALA A 135 -17.67 -1.29 10.66
N GLU A 136 -18.56 -0.96 9.75
CA GLU A 136 -18.88 -1.73 8.55
C GLU A 136 -17.79 -1.65 7.48
N HIS A 137 -16.78 -0.83 7.67
CA HIS A 137 -15.62 -0.70 6.78
C HIS A 137 -15.02 -2.04 6.33
N PHE A 138 -14.92 -3.00 7.23
CA PHE A 138 -14.41 -4.35 6.93
C PHE A 138 -15.49 -5.32 6.44
N HIS A 139 -16.75 -4.93 6.47
CA HIS A 139 -17.90 -5.75 6.09
C HIS A 139 -18.78 -5.05 5.06
N ALA A 140 -18.27 -4.00 4.41
CA ALA A 140 -19.00 -3.26 3.41
C ALA A 140 -19.48 -4.21 2.30
N THR A 141 -20.76 -4.12 2.00
CA THR A 141 -21.34 -4.84 0.85
C THR A 141 -20.81 -4.26 -0.46
N PRO A 142 -20.73 -5.05 -1.54
CA PRO A 142 -20.24 -4.61 -2.84
C PRO A 142 -20.93 -3.35 -3.36
N ASP A 143 -22.20 -3.19 -3.04
CA ASP A 143 -23.02 -2.07 -3.52
C ASP A 143 -22.61 -0.73 -2.87
N ARG A 144 -21.86 -0.77 -1.77
CA ARG A 144 -21.32 0.40 -1.06
C ARG A 144 -19.84 0.68 -1.36
N PHE A 145 -19.16 -0.24 -2.01
CA PHE A 145 -17.74 -0.11 -2.38
C PHE A 145 -17.61 0.07 -3.89
N ASP A 146 -17.59 1.30 -4.34
CA ASP A 146 -17.09 1.60 -5.69
C ASP A 146 -15.59 1.80 -5.63
N PHE A 147 -14.84 0.74 -5.90
CA PHE A 147 -13.37 0.79 -5.97
C PHE A 147 -12.85 1.66 -7.13
N LYS A 148 -13.74 2.13 -8.00
CA LYS A 148 -13.39 3.08 -9.08
C LYS A 148 -13.54 4.54 -8.62
N ALA A 149 -14.14 4.78 -7.45
CA ALA A 149 -14.19 6.13 -6.90
C ALA A 149 -12.78 6.62 -6.52
N ASP A 150 -12.59 7.93 -6.52
CA ASP A 150 -11.34 8.63 -6.16
C ASP A 150 -11.01 8.45 -4.67
N PHE A 151 -10.76 7.24 -4.29
CA PHE A 151 -10.51 6.83 -2.93
C PHE A 151 -9.01 6.69 -2.71
N GLY A 152 -8.43 7.59 -1.92
CA GLY A 152 -6.97 7.66 -1.75
C GLY A 152 -6.32 6.38 -1.24
N LEU A 153 -6.99 5.62 -0.37
CA LEU A 153 -6.52 4.31 0.05
C LEU A 153 -6.44 3.36 -1.14
N TYR A 154 -7.45 3.35 -2.01
CA TYR A 154 -7.45 2.47 -3.19
C TYR A 154 -6.30 2.81 -4.15
N THR A 155 -6.06 4.09 -4.41
CA THR A 155 -4.91 4.53 -5.23
C THR A 155 -3.58 4.11 -4.60
N ALA A 156 -3.44 4.22 -3.27
CA ALA A 156 -2.27 3.74 -2.56
C ALA A 156 -2.11 2.21 -2.70
N LEU A 157 -3.20 1.47 -2.55
CA LEU A 157 -3.19 0.00 -2.60
C LEU A 157 -2.85 -0.52 -4.01
N LYS A 158 -3.46 0.02 -5.07
CA LYS A 158 -3.13 -0.41 -6.44
C LYS A 158 -1.67 -0.10 -6.80
N THR A 159 -1.16 1.07 -6.39
CA THR A 159 0.22 1.47 -6.61
C THR A 159 1.20 0.52 -5.90
N GLN A 160 0.95 0.23 -4.62
CA GLN A 160 1.81 -0.68 -3.86
C GLN A 160 1.76 -2.12 -4.37
N ASN A 161 0.59 -2.61 -4.84
CA ASN A 161 0.46 -3.95 -5.36
C ASN A 161 1.31 -4.14 -6.63
N LEU A 162 1.29 -3.14 -7.52
CA LEU A 162 2.08 -3.17 -8.73
C LEU A 162 3.57 -3.07 -8.42
N VAL A 163 3.99 -2.04 -7.68
CA VAL A 163 5.41 -1.79 -7.41
C VAL A 163 6.05 -2.90 -6.56
N ASP A 164 5.25 -3.59 -5.75
CA ASP A 164 5.73 -4.72 -4.94
C ASP A 164 6.19 -5.90 -5.78
N TYR A 165 5.55 -6.10 -6.92
CA TYR A 165 5.92 -7.14 -7.89
C TYR A 165 7.05 -6.71 -8.83
N LEU A 166 7.10 -5.44 -9.19
CA LEU A 166 8.12 -4.91 -10.11
C LEU A 166 9.54 -5.00 -9.52
N ASP A 167 10.52 -4.54 -10.26
CA ASP A 167 11.94 -4.56 -9.88
C ASP A 167 12.31 -3.46 -8.87
N ASP A 168 13.58 -3.47 -8.44
CA ASP A 168 14.11 -2.49 -7.50
C ASP A 168 14.16 -1.07 -8.10
N GLY A 169 14.26 -0.96 -9.43
CA GLY A 169 14.26 0.33 -10.14
C GLY A 169 12.92 1.04 -9.96
N ALA A 170 11.81 0.34 -10.23
CA ALA A 170 10.46 0.90 -10.04
C ALA A 170 10.20 1.34 -8.59
N ARG A 171 10.69 0.58 -7.61
CA ARG A 171 10.61 0.95 -6.19
C ARG A 171 11.44 2.19 -5.86
N ALA A 172 12.64 2.28 -6.40
CA ALA A 172 13.51 3.44 -6.21
C ALA A 172 12.92 4.71 -6.84
N ASP A 173 12.33 4.60 -8.03
CA ASP A 173 11.69 5.71 -8.72
C ASP A 173 10.46 6.21 -7.94
N LEU A 174 9.59 5.30 -7.48
CA LEU A 174 8.47 5.66 -6.61
C LEU A 174 8.98 6.35 -5.33
N ARG A 175 9.99 5.78 -4.67
CA ARG A 175 10.54 6.37 -3.44
C ARG A 175 11.09 7.76 -3.66
N LYS A 176 11.77 8.01 -4.78
CA LYS A 176 12.32 9.31 -5.14
C LYS A 176 11.24 10.40 -5.23
N VAL A 177 10.11 10.13 -5.87
CA VAL A 177 9.03 11.11 -5.99
C VAL A 177 8.32 11.34 -4.65
N ILE A 178 8.14 10.28 -3.85
CA ILE A 178 7.61 10.36 -2.49
C ILE A 178 8.52 11.22 -1.60
N ASP A 179 9.82 10.96 -1.59
CA ASP A 179 10.79 11.68 -0.77
C ASP A 179 10.85 13.17 -1.13
N ALA A 180 10.80 13.48 -2.41
CA ALA A 180 10.77 14.87 -2.88
C ALA A 180 9.53 15.62 -2.38
N GLN A 181 8.36 15.01 -2.45
CA GLN A 181 7.12 15.62 -1.97
C GLN A 181 7.09 15.75 -0.44
N GLN A 182 7.55 14.73 0.29
CA GLN A 182 7.66 14.80 1.76
C GLN A 182 8.64 15.90 2.21
N ALA A 183 9.78 16.04 1.52
CA ALA A 183 10.73 17.10 1.81
C ALA A 183 10.11 18.50 1.63
N LYS A 184 9.27 18.69 0.60
CA LYS A 184 8.52 19.92 0.38
C LYS A 184 7.59 20.23 1.55
N TRP A 185 6.75 19.28 1.97
CA TRP A 185 5.84 19.48 3.10
C TRP A 185 6.57 19.72 4.43
N LEU A 186 7.71 19.08 4.64
CA LEU A 186 8.54 19.33 5.82
C LEU A 186 9.11 20.74 5.81
N ALA A 187 9.57 21.23 4.66
CA ALA A 187 10.09 22.60 4.52
C ALA A 187 9.01 23.68 4.68
N GLU A 188 7.80 23.42 4.19
CA GLU A 188 6.66 24.34 4.32
C GLU A 188 6.11 24.40 5.75
N GLY A 189 6.33 23.37 6.54
CA GLY A 189 5.65 23.13 7.81
C GLY A 189 5.75 24.26 8.82
N ASP A 190 6.93 24.87 8.99
CA ASP A 190 7.11 25.98 9.91
C ASP A 190 6.33 27.23 9.50
N SER A 191 6.24 27.50 8.19
CA SER A 191 5.46 28.62 7.65
C SER A 191 3.96 28.39 7.87
N VAL A 192 3.49 27.17 7.65
CA VAL A 192 2.09 26.78 7.90
C VAL A 192 1.72 26.99 9.36
N LEU A 193 2.55 26.52 10.30
CA LEU A 193 2.30 26.69 11.73
C LEU A 193 2.33 28.17 12.15
N LYS A 194 3.28 28.97 11.66
CA LYS A 194 3.33 30.42 11.94
C LYS A 194 2.09 31.13 11.43
N THR A 195 1.61 30.81 10.24
CA THR A 195 0.38 31.39 9.68
C THR A 195 -0.83 31.02 10.53
N ALA A 196 -0.95 29.75 10.92
CA ALA A 196 -2.04 29.30 11.78
C ALA A 196 -2.03 29.99 13.14
N GLN A 197 -0.86 30.14 13.76
CA GLN A 197 -0.69 30.83 15.03
C GLN A 197 -1.05 32.33 14.91
N TYR A 198 -0.66 32.98 13.82
CA TYR A 198 -1.06 34.36 13.54
C TYR A 198 -2.59 34.48 13.43
N LEU A 199 -3.24 33.61 12.67
CA LEU A 199 -4.69 33.59 12.50
C LEU A 199 -5.42 33.34 13.82
N GLU A 200 -4.94 32.42 14.64
CA GLU A 200 -5.53 32.13 15.95
C GLU A 200 -5.48 33.35 16.87
N LYS A 201 -4.32 34.03 16.93
CA LYS A 201 -4.12 35.19 17.84
C LYS A 201 -4.78 36.48 17.37
N ASN A 202 -4.82 36.72 16.05
CA ASN A 202 -5.18 38.03 15.51
C ASN A 202 -6.54 38.03 14.76
N VAL A 203 -7.11 36.86 14.44
CA VAL A 203 -8.39 36.79 13.74
C VAL A 203 -9.37 35.93 14.54
N SER A 204 -9.23 34.60 14.48
CA SER A 204 -9.99 33.67 15.31
C SER A 204 -9.42 32.24 15.20
N GLN A 205 -9.71 31.39 16.20
CA GLN A 205 -9.35 29.98 16.20
C GLN A 205 -10.00 29.24 15.02
N ASP A 206 -11.22 29.59 14.65
CA ASP A 206 -11.92 28.94 13.52
C ASP A 206 -11.24 29.23 12.18
N LYS A 207 -10.70 30.44 11.99
CA LYS A 207 -9.91 30.75 10.80
C LYS A 207 -8.58 30.00 10.78
N ALA A 208 -7.93 29.83 11.91
CA ALA A 208 -6.74 29.01 12.02
C ALA A 208 -7.03 27.53 11.69
N LYS A 209 -8.10 26.97 12.24
CA LYS A 209 -8.56 25.61 11.94
C LYS A 209 -8.88 25.42 10.46
N ALA A 210 -9.63 26.34 9.88
CA ALA A 210 -9.98 26.30 8.45
C ALA A 210 -8.74 26.31 7.56
N TYR A 211 -7.76 27.17 7.87
CA TYR A 211 -6.48 27.22 7.15
C TYR A 211 -5.69 25.91 7.23
N LEU A 212 -5.53 25.37 8.44
CA LEU A 212 -4.81 24.09 8.65
C LEU A 212 -5.53 22.93 7.95
N HIS A 213 -6.86 22.93 7.99
CA HIS A 213 -7.64 21.91 7.28
C HIS A 213 -7.44 21.99 5.76
N GLN A 214 -7.55 23.22 5.20
CA GLN A 214 -7.36 23.41 3.77
C GLN A 214 -5.98 22.91 3.32
N TYR A 215 -4.92 23.28 4.06
CA TYR A 215 -3.58 22.79 3.77
C TYR A 215 -3.48 21.28 3.81
N ALA A 216 -4.07 20.62 4.82
CA ALA A 216 -4.08 19.17 4.92
C ALA A 216 -4.85 18.49 3.76
N ALA A 217 -5.99 19.06 3.36
CA ALA A 217 -6.79 18.57 2.25
C ALA A 217 -6.04 18.70 0.91
N GLU A 218 -5.38 19.84 0.68
CA GLU A 218 -4.55 20.05 -0.51
C GLU A 218 -3.36 19.06 -0.54
N ALA A 219 -2.67 18.87 0.58
CA ALA A 219 -1.58 17.91 0.68
C ALA A 219 -2.05 16.47 0.39
N TYR A 220 -3.23 16.11 0.86
CA TYR A 220 -3.83 14.81 0.58
C TYR A 220 -4.14 14.62 -0.91
N ASN A 221 -4.78 15.61 -1.55
CA ASN A 221 -5.07 15.56 -2.99
C ASN A 221 -3.78 15.45 -3.82
N VAL A 222 -2.72 16.17 -3.42
CA VAL A 222 -1.40 16.04 -4.06
C VAL A 222 -0.86 14.62 -3.89
N SER A 223 -1.06 13.97 -2.74
CA SER A 223 -0.60 12.61 -2.52
C SER A 223 -1.32 11.58 -3.42
N ILE A 224 -2.62 11.76 -3.63
CA ILE A 224 -3.41 10.91 -4.53
C ILE A 224 -2.91 11.08 -5.97
N ALA A 225 -2.78 12.31 -6.44
CA ALA A 225 -2.30 12.59 -7.79
C ALA A 225 -0.89 12.02 -8.02
N LEU A 226 0.02 12.19 -7.06
CA LEU A 226 1.37 11.64 -7.12
C LEU A 226 1.37 10.10 -7.26
N LEU A 227 0.53 9.42 -6.48
CA LEU A 227 0.44 7.96 -6.53
C LEU A 227 -0.22 7.48 -7.82
N GLU A 228 -1.24 8.19 -8.31
CA GLU A 228 -1.85 7.88 -9.60
C GLU A 228 -0.86 8.04 -10.75
N ASP A 229 -0.15 9.16 -10.80
CA ASP A 229 0.90 9.40 -11.80
C ASP A 229 2.00 8.33 -11.73
N ALA A 230 2.43 7.97 -10.52
CA ALA A 230 3.41 6.91 -10.33
C ALA A 230 2.89 5.54 -10.84
N PHE A 231 1.63 5.21 -10.56
CA PHE A 231 0.99 4.00 -11.05
C PHE A 231 0.98 3.94 -12.60
N GLN A 232 0.56 5.02 -13.25
CA GLN A 232 0.52 5.10 -14.71
C GLN A 232 1.92 5.02 -15.32
N ASN A 233 2.92 5.65 -14.68
CA ASN A 233 4.32 5.61 -15.15
C ASN A 233 4.95 4.21 -15.04
N MET A 234 4.44 3.32 -14.17
CA MET A 234 4.83 1.91 -14.13
C MET A 234 4.28 1.10 -15.30
N LYS A 235 3.43 1.70 -16.15
CA LYS A 235 2.80 1.07 -17.32
C LYS A 235 2.13 -0.26 -16.98
N PRO A 236 1.04 -0.21 -16.16
CA PRO A 236 0.28 -1.41 -15.83
C PRO A 236 -0.27 -2.06 -17.09
N LEU A 237 -0.34 -3.40 -17.10
CA LEU A 237 -1.00 -4.12 -18.17
C LEU A 237 -2.49 -3.76 -18.21
N LYS A 238 -3.02 -3.49 -19.39
CA LYS A 238 -4.46 -3.41 -19.61
C LYS A 238 -4.99 -4.81 -19.73
N ILE A 239 -5.79 -5.25 -18.77
CA ILE A 239 -6.37 -6.57 -18.77
C ILE A 239 -7.90 -6.52 -18.68
N GLU A 240 -8.53 -7.61 -19.11
CA GLU A 240 -9.95 -7.85 -18.97
C GLU A 240 -10.17 -9.30 -18.54
N ILE A 241 -10.99 -9.49 -17.51
CA ILE A 241 -11.45 -10.81 -17.05
C ILE A 241 -12.70 -11.16 -17.84
N LEU A 242 -12.64 -12.21 -18.67
CA LEU A 242 -13.76 -12.63 -19.50
C LEU A 242 -14.82 -13.42 -18.68
N ALA A 243 -15.27 -12.84 -17.58
CA ALA A 243 -16.32 -13.36 -16.72
C ALA A 243 -16.92 -12.24 -15.86
N ASP A 244 -18.23 -12.17 -15.76
CA ASP A 244 -18.92 -11.22 -14.87
C ASP A 244 -18.79 -11.62 -13.40
N THR A 245 -18.64 -12.92 -13.13
CA THR A 245 -18.50 -13.47 -11.78
C THR A 245 -17.51 -14.61 -11.73
N LEU A 246 -16.84 -14.81 -10.58
CA LEU A 246 -16.04 -15.97 -10.27
C LEU A 246 -16.57 -16.69 -9.02
N SER A 247 -16.69 -18.02 -9.09
CA SER A 247 -17.19 -18.82 -7.98
C SER A 247 -16.05 -19.32 -7.09
N LEU A 248 -16.27 -19.28 -5.77
CA LEU A 248 -15.37 -19.87 -4.77
C LEU A 248 -15.38 -21.40 -4.76
N SER A 249 -16.44 -22.02 -5.29
CA SER A 249 -16.68 -23.47 -5.19
C SER A 249 -16.60 -24.22 -6.51
N LYS A 250 -16.88 -23.54 -7.65
CA LYS A 250 -16.87 -24.19 -8.96
C LYS A 250 -15.47 -24.26 -9.53
N LYS A 251 -15.05 -25.45 -9.95
CA LYS A 251 -13.77 -25.71 -10.61
C LYS A 251 -13.85 -25.41 -12.12
N ASP A 252 -14.30 -24.20 -12.44
CA ASP A 252 -14.35 -23.73 -13.80
C ASP A 252 -13.03 -23.09 -14.24
N LYS A 253 -12.98 -22.60 -15.45
CA LYS A 253 -11.85 -21.86 -16.01
C LYS A 253 -12.29 -20.44 -16.29
N VAL A 254 -11.37 -19.49 -16.10
CA VAL A 254 -11.54 -18.11 -16.50
C VAL A 254 -10.43 -17.71 -17.46
N ASP A 255 -10.81 -17.01 -18.52
CA ASP A 255 -9.85 -16.40 -19.44
C ASP A 255 -9.64 -14.94 -19.03
N VAL A 256 -8.37 -14.54 -19.05
CA VAL A 256 -7.93 -13.15 -18.83
C VAL A 256 -7.19 -12.69 -20.05
N VAL A 257 -7.63 -11.58 -20.63
CA VAL A 257 -7.01 -10.97 -21.79
C VAL A 257 -6.03 -9.91 -21.33
N VAL A 258 -4.83 -9.91 -21.88
CA VAL A 258 -3.89 -8.77 -21.83
C VAL A 258 -3.93 -8.12 -23.19
N PHE A 259 -4.42 -6.88 -23.25
CA PHE A 259 -4.51 -6.17 -24.51
C PHE A 259 -3.14 -5.78 -25.05
N GLY A 260 -2.95 -6.04 -26.34
CA GLY A 260 -1.78 -5.64 -27.07
C GLY A 260 -1.70 -4.12 -27.21
N GLU A 261 -0.49 -3.58 -27.14
CA GLU A 261 -0.25 -2.16 -27.38
C GLU A 261 1.11 -1.94 -28.05
N LYS A 262 1.28 -0.77 -28.67
CA LYS A 262 2.54 -0.42 -29.32
C LYS A 262 3.71 -0.46 -28.34
N GLY A 263 4.71 -1.26 -28.64
CA GLY A 263 5.90 -1.41 -27.81
C GLY A 263 5.84 -2.53 -26.78
N LEU A 264 4.72 -3.27 -26.70
CA LEU A 264 4.55 -4.45 -25.86
C LEU A 264 4.52 -5.70 -26.76
N ASP A 265 5.61 -6.47 -26.78
CA ASP A 265 5.71 -7.72 -27.56
C ASP A 265 5.20 -8.91 -26.77
N LEU A 266 3.89 -9.15 -26.87
CA LEU A 266 3.22 -10.25 -26.17
C LEU A 266 3.67 -11.64 -26.63
N SER A 267 4.36 -11.77 -27.79
CA SER A 267 4.89 -13.04 -28.24
C SER A 267 6.03 -13.58 -27.35
N LYS A 268 6.66 -12.68 -26.60
CA LYS A 268 7.74 -13.00 -25.64
C LYS A 268 7.25 -13.29 -24.23
N ALA A 269 5.94 -13.41 -24.02
CA ALA A 269 5.35 -13.76 -22.74
C ALA A 269 5.72 -15.19 -22.33
N LYS A 270 6.09 -15.38 -21.06
CA LYS A 270 6.40 -16.69 -20.48
C LYS A 270 5.20 -17.21 -19.71
N LYS A 271 4.46 -18.17 -20.25
CA LYS A 271 3.24 -18.72 -19.63
C LYS A 271 3.44 -19.09 -18.16
N GLU A 272 4.54 -19.74 -17.83
CA GLU A 272 4.83 -20.28 -16.49
C GLU A 272 5.05 -19.18 -15.44
N SER A 273 5.32 -17.95 -15.87
CA SER A 273 5.49 -16.79 -14.99
C SER A 273 4.17 -16.16 -14.56
N PHE A 274 3.08 -16.44 -15.32
CA PHE A 274 1.80 -15.78 -15.06
C PHE A 274 1.06 -16.41 -13.89
N VAL A 275 0.70 -15.52 -12.94
CA VAL A 275 -0.15 -15.84 -11.80
C VAL A 275 -1.30 -14.83 -11.72
N PHE A 276 -2.48 -15.31 -11.31
CA PHE A 276 -3.69 -14.52 -11.27
C PHE A 276 -4.45 -14.74 -9.97
N GLY A 277 -4.96 -13.67 -9.36
CA GLY A 277 -5.74 -13.74 -8.12
C GLY A 277 -5.60 -12.49 -7.26
N ILE A 278 -6.06 -12.58 -6.02
CA ILE A 278 -6.05 -11.49 -5.05
C ILE A 278 -4.62 -11.19 -4.60
N THR A 279 -4.33 -9.91 -4.34
CA THR A 279 -3.03 -9.46 -3.83
C THR A 279 -3.01 -9.24 -2.32
N TYR A 280 -4.17 -9.06 -1.70
CA TYR A 280 -4.27 -8.86 -0.27
C TYR A 280 -4.20 -10.19 0.47
N PRO A 281 -3.15 -10.43 1.27
CA PRO A 281 -3.26 -11.44 2.29
C PRO A 281 -4.19 -10.90 3.37
N ASP A 282 -5.21 -11.64 3.74
CA ASP A 282 -5.70 -11.62 5.11
C ASP A 282 -4.47 -11.77 6.02
N PRO A 283 -4.22 -10.85 6.97
CA PRO A 283 -3.07 -10.98 7.88
C PRO A 283 -3.08 -12.29 8.68
N ASN A 284 -4.18 -13.02 8.68
CA ASN A 284 -4.33 -14.34 9.27
C ASN A 284 -4.11 -15.49 8.27
N VAL A 285 -3.97 -15.20 6.99
CA VAL A 285 -3.69 -16.20 5.95
C VAL A 285 -2.21 -16.18 5.60
N ASP A 286 -1.67 -17.37 5.35
CA ASP A 286 -0.26 -17.62 4.99
C ASP A 286 0.23 -16.63 3.91
N VAL A 287 1.31 -15.93 4.20
CA VAL A 287 1.99 -14.96 3.31
C VAL A 287 2.38 -15.54 1.94
N ASN A 288 2.31 -16.87 1.77
CA ASN A 288 2.48 -17.58 0.52
C ASN A 288 1.16 -17.73 -0.24
N LEU A 289 0.47 -16.63 -0.50
CA LEU A 289 -0.74 -16.62 -1.34
C LEU A 289 -0.47 -17.43 -2.62
N LYS A 290 -1.06 -18.62 -2.69
CA LYS A 290 -1.07 -19.42 -3.92
C LYS A 290 -2.08 -18.79 -4.87
N ARG A 291 -1.59 -17.97 -5.79
CA ARG A 291 -2.38 -17.48 -6.92
C ARG A 291 -2.52 -18.57 -7.95
N ALA A 292 -3.61 -18.54 -8.70
CA ALA A 292 -3.83 -19.43 -9.83
C ALA A 292 -2.69 -19.27 -10.86
N LYS A 293 -2.18 -20.40 -11.37
CA LYS A 293 -1.18 -20.41 -12.45
C LYS A 293 -1.86 -20.55 -13.80
N ALA A 294 -1.31 -19.91 -14.83
CA ALA A 294 -1.81 -20.03 -16.18
C ALA A 294 -1.71 -21.47 -16.69
N THR A 295 -2.83 -22.05 -17.08
CA THR A 295 -2.92 -23.41 -17.65
C THR A 295 -2.77 -23.39 -19.17
N LYS A 296 -3.29 -22.34 -19.84
CA LYS A 296 -3.19 -22.12 -21.28
C LYS A 296 -2.76 -20.70 -21.57
N MET A 297 -2.18 -20.52 -22.75
CA MET A 297 -1.78 -19.22 -23.31
C MET A 297 -1.97 -19.25 -24.82
N ALA A 298 -2.57 -18.20 -25.38
CA ALA A 298 -2.76 -18.04 -26.83
C ALA A 298 -2.67 -16.56 -27.22
N LEU A 299 -2.20 -16.31 -28.43
CA LEU A 299 -2.22 -14.98 -29.04
C LEU A 299 -3.41 -14.88 -29.99
N LYS A 300 -4.29 -13.93 -29.77
CA LYS A 300 -5.48 -13.66 -30.59
C LYS A 300 -5.71 -12.14 -30.65
N ASP A 301 -6.33 -11.66 -31.68
CA ASP A 301 -6.94 -10.33 -31.72
C ASP A 301 -8.38 -10.48 -31.16
N VAL A 302 -8.56 -10.09 -29.90
CA VAL A 302 -9.84 -10.30 -29.18
C VAL A 302 -10.80 -9.13 -29.41
N ASN A 303 -10.28 -7.90 -29.53
CA ASN A 303 -11.05 -6.68 -29.68
C ASN A 303 -11.20 -6.22 -31.13
N GLY A 304 -10.55 -6.88 -32.12
CA GLY A 304 -10.63 -6.58 -33.55
C GLY A 304 -9.87 -5.34 -33.97
N ASP A 305 -8.88 -4.88 -33.20
CA ASP A 305 -8.11 -3.67 -33.50
C ASP A 305 -6.88 -3.93 -34.42
N GLY A 306 -6.65 -5.20 -34.76
CA GLY A 306 -5.53 -5.64 -35.60
C GLY A 306 -4.24 -5.91 -34.83
N VAL A 307 -4.23 -5.71 -33.53
CA VAL A 307 -3.12 -6.06 -32.63
C VAL A 307 -3.44 -7.38 -31.93
N LYS A 308 -2.42 -8.24 -31.78
CA LYS A 308 -2.61 -9.50 -31.04
C LYS A 308 -2.61 -9.25 -29.54
N ASP A 309 -3.64 -9.75 -28.89
CA ASP A 309 -3.77 -9.82 -27.44
C ASP A 309 -3.28 -11.16 -26.92
N LEU A 310 -2.95 -11.21 -25.62
CA LEU A 310 -2.56 -12.43 -24.96
C LEU A 310 -3.73 -12.94 -24.11
N VAL A 311 -4.25 -14.10 -24.45
CA VAL A 311 -5.32 -14.78 -23.69
C VAL A 311 -4.70 -15.85 -22.80
N LEU A 312 -4.92 -15.72 -21.50
CA LEU A 312 -4.43 -16.64 -20.46
C LEU A 312 -5.61 -17.30 -19.77
N THR A 313 -5.56 -18.61 -19.58
CA THR A 313 -6.62 -19.38 -18.90
C THR A 313 -6.15 -19.82 -17.51
N PHE A 314 -6.97 -19.60 -16.49
CA PHE A 314 -6.71 -19.93 -15.09
C PHE A 314 -7.83 -20.79 -14.48
N PRO A 315 -7.55 -21.62 -13.43
CA PRO A 315 -8.59 -22.19 -12.58
C PRO A 315 -9.31 -21.05 -11.81
N SER A 316 -10.63 -20.97 -11.93
CA SER A 316 -11.41 -19.86 -11.35
C SER A 316 -11.48 -19.93 -9.83
N ASP A 317 -11.63 -21.13 -9.27
CA ASP A 317 -11.65 -21.37 -7.82
C ASP A 317 -10.32 -21.02 -7.13
N GLU A 318 -9.20 -21.27 -7.79
CA GLU A 318 -7.88 -20.84 -7.28
C GLU A 318 -7.71 -19.31 -7.35
N ALA A 319 -8.19 -18.67 -8.43
CA ALA A 319 -8.12 -17.22 -8.61
C ALA A 319 -8.99 -16.48 -7.60
N ALA A 320 -10.19 -16.99 -7.31
CA ALA A 320 -11.16 -16.43 -6.38
C ALA A 320 -10.90 -16.77 -4.91
N LYS A 321 -10.00 -17.71 -4.61
CA LYS A 321 -9.87 -18.44 -3.34
C LYS A 321 -9.89 -17.58 -2.07
N TYR A 322 -9.42 -16.35 -2.14
CA TYR A 322 -9.35 -15.42 -1.00
C TYR A 322 -10.31 -14.25 -1.13
N GLY A 323 -11.24 -14.31 -2.10
CA GLY A 323 -12.27 -13.30 -2.30
C GLY A 323 -13.41 -13.42 -1.29
N PHE A 324 -14.07 -12.31 -1.06
CA PHE A 324 -15.27 -12.27 -0.22
C PHE A 324 -16.51 -12.43 -1.10
N GLU A 325 -17.39 -13.35 -0.73
CA GLU A 325 -18.65 -13.58 -1.42
C GLU A 325 -19.47 -12.29 -1.52
N GLY A 326 -20.00 -12.04 -2.72
CA GLY A 326 -20.85 -10.89 -3.00
C GLY A 326 -20.08 -9.58 -3.24
N VAL A 327 -18.74 -9.58 -3.17
CA VAL A 327 -17.89 -8.38 -3.28
C VAL A 327 -17.25 -8.28 -4.67
N ASN A 328 -17.28 -7.10 -5.27
CA ASN A 328 -16.42 -6.78 -6.40
C ASN A 328 -14.98 -6.70 -5.90
N THR A 329 -14.13 -7.53 -6.47
CA THR A 329 -12.75 -7.71 -6.02
C THR A 329 -11.80 -7.41 -7.16
N ASP A 330 -10.75 -6.65 -6.90
CA ASP A 330 -9.66 -6.48 -7.82
C ASP A 330 -8.79 -7.74 -7.86
N LEU A 331 -8.81 -8.42 -9.01
CA LEU A 331 -7.92 -9.53 -9.27
C LEU A 331 -6.75 -9.09 -10.13
N TRP A 332 -5.56 -9.45 -9.68
CA TRP A 332 -4.31 -9.04 -10.28
C TRP A 332 -3.71 -10.15 -11.12
N LEU A 333 -3.29 -9.79 -12.32
CA LEU A 333 -2.44 -10.59 -13.17
C LEU A 333 -1.00 -10.10 -13.03
N PHE A 334 -0.07 -11.01 -12.75
CA PHE A 334 1.35 -10.74 -12.75
C PHE A 334 2.08 -11.76 -13.62
N GLY A 335 3.14 -11.33 -14.32
CA GLY A 335 3.93 -12.23 -15.15
C GLY A 335 5.13 -11.55 -15.79
N GLU A 336 5.87 -12.28 -16.62
CA GLU A 336 7.03 -11.76 -17.34
C GLU A 336 6.76 -11.71 -18.84
N ILE A 337 7.04 -10.55 -19.44
CA ILE A 337 7.01 -10.33 -20.88
C ILE A 337 8.35 -9.73 -21.28
N ASP A 338 9.05 -10.37 -22.22
CA ASP A 338 10.39 -9.97 -22.66
C ASP A 338 11.41 -9.79 -21.50
N GLY A 339 11.33 -10.70 -20.50
CA GLY A 339 12.20 -10.69 -19.32
C GLY A 339 11.87 -9.59 -18.30
N GLN A 340 10.83 -8.78 -18.54
CA GLN A 340 10.39 -7.73 -17.63
C GLN A 340 9.16 -8.18 -16.83
N LYS A 341 9.17 -7.94 -15.53
CA LYS A 341 8.00 -8.11 -14.68
C LYS A 341 6.93 -7.09 -15.04
N LYS A 342 5.71 -7.54 -15.22
CA LYS A 342 4.54 -6.75 -15.57
C LYS A 342 3.35 -7.17 -14.73
N GLY A 343 2.43 -6.24 -14.45
CA GLY A 343 1.19 -6.55 -13.75
C GLY A 343 0.07 -5.60 -14.15
N GLY A 344 -1.15 -6.07 -13.96
CA GLY A 344 -2.38 -5.31 -14.16
C GLY A 344 -3.52 -5.95 -13.39
N PHE A 345 -4.65 -5.28 -13.33
CA PHE A 345 -5.82 -5.79 -12.61
C PHE A 345 -7.12 -5.44 -13.34
N ASP A 346 -8.15 -6.19 -13.01
CA ASP A 346 -9.53 -5.91 -13.37
C ASP A 346 -10.47 -6.33 -12.23
N LEU A 347 -11.70 -5.83 -12.25
CA LEU A 347 -12.70 -6.07 -11.23
C LEU A 347 -13.65 -7.19 -11.64
N VAL A 348 -13.91 -8.10 -10.72
CA VAL A 348 -14.88 -9.17 -10.90
C VAL A 348 -15.65 -9.42 -9.61
N ARG A 349 -16.91 -9.79 -9.73
CA ARG A 349 -17.74 -10.15 -8.57
C ARG A 349 -17.47 -11.59 -8.14
N ILE A 350 -17.15 -11.78 -6.87
CA ILE A 350 -16.96 -13.11 -6.28
C ILE A 350 -18.32 -13.65 -5.82
N VAL A 351 -18.62 -14.90 -6.18
CA VAL A 351 -19.86 -15.59 -5.79
C VAL A 351 -19.55 -16.95 -5.16
N LYS A 352 -20.51 -17.52 -4.47
CA LYS A 352 -20.36 -18.83 -3.78
C LYS A 352 -20.21 -20.01 -4.73
#